data_95986d57a7a71814f4a9f5bf0e00d61f
#
_entry.id   95986d57a7a71814f4a9f5bf0e00d61f
#
_cell.length_a   1.000
_cell.length_b   1.000
_cell.length_c   1.000
_cell.angle_alpha   90.00
_cell.angle_beta   90.00
_cell.angle_gamma   90.00
#
_symmetry.space_group_name_H-M   'P 1'
#
loop_
_entity.id
_entity.type
_entity.pdbx_description
1 polymer ?
#
loop_
_entity_poly.entity_id
_entity_poly.type
_entity_poly.pdbx_seq_one_letter_code
_entity_poly.pdbx_strand_id
1 'polypeptide(L)'
;VNLSNIVQKTKDNFLNKASNKYLFAEEISISGERVRIKEVTNFQNSDKNAINICFTTTQGLHWDMGRVKENALSIDDFENEKIVLISDEAHHLNADTKKMNKDEEANYESWEYTVHRIFETNRENVLLEFTATCDIQNPLIKAEYENKIVFDYPLYKFRADRYSKEIKTLRSDLDIKDRALQALILSQYRYKMFQDYRQNIKPVVFFQSRLVKENAANMEAIINMVEGLSGEQIKNFFEQSTSEIINKAHKYFIDNQVSYNELASELKDDFSGDHCISANDNQALENKQLLLNSLEDITNPYRAVFAVDKLNEGWDVLNLFDIVRLYETRDGKNGIPGKTTMKEAQLIGRGARYCPFKTSDEQEKYQRKFDSDIDNPLRVCETLYYHCWNEPRYISELHTALQEIGIVPNNTVTVKYELKEDFKQDDIYKNGYVFVNERILKS
;
A
#
# COMPACT_ATOMS: atom_id res chain seq x y z
N VAL A 1 -9.45 -10.22 10.84
CA VAL A 1 -8.25 -10.16 9.98
C VAL A 1 -8.02 -11.50 9.32
N ASN A 2 -7.71 -11.54 8.01
CA ASN A 2 -7.64 -12.81 7.26
C ASN A 2 -6.30 -13.55 7.36
N LEU A 3 -5.22 -12.92 7.82
CA LEU A 3 -3.88 -13.49 7.85
C LEU A 3 -3.25 -13.36 9.25
N SER A 4 -2.62 -14.42 9.73
CA SER A 4 -1.99 -14.47 11.06
C SER A 4 -0.86 -13.44 11.25
N ASN A 5 -0.11 -13.13 10.20
CA ASN A 5 0.93 -12.09 10.24
C ASN A 5 0.36 -10.67 10.44
N ILE A 6 -0.83 -10.39 9.89
CA ILE A 6 -1.52 -9.10 10.10
C ILE A 6 -2.02 -9.01 11.55
N VAL A 7 -2.53 -10.12 12.09
CA VAL A 7 -2.92 -10.20 13.50
C VAL A 7 -1.73 -9.85 14.41
N GLN A 8 -0.55 -10.45 14.17
CA GLN A 8 0.63 -10.17 14.97
C GLN A 8 1.06 -8.70 14.86
N LYS A 9 1.09 -8.13 13.66
CA LYS A 9 1.41 -6.72 13.45
C LYS A 9 0.42 -5.78 14.14
N THR A 10 -0.87 -6.09 14.06
CA THR A 10 -1.93 -5.33 14.76
C THR A 10 -1.72 -5.41 16.27
N LYS A 11 -1.46 -6.60 16.80
CA LYS A 11 -1.16 -6.82 18.20
C LYS A 11 0.04 -5.99 18.66
N ASP A 12 1.13 -5.96 17.90
CA ASP A 12 2.31 -5.14 18.21
C ASP A 12 1.97 -3.64 18.24
N ASN A 13 1.14 -3.15 17.33
CA ASN A 13 0.70 -1.75 17.34
C ASN A 13 -0.20 -1.39 18.54
N PHE A 14 -0.90 -2.36 19.11
CA PHE A 14 -1.79 -2.15 20.25
C PHE A 14 -1.10 -2.35 21.61
N LEU A 15 -0.10 -3.22 21.68
CA LEU A 15 0.48 -3.67 22.95
C LEU A 15 1.94 -3.25 23.15
N ASN A 16 2.73 -3.13 22.09
CA ASN A 16 4.14 -2.83 22.17
C ASN A 16 4.41 -1.32 22.16
N LYS A 17 4.61 -0.76 23.36
CA LYS A 17 4.91 0.68 23.54
C LYS A 17 6.22 1.14 22.87
N ALA A 18 7.13 0.24 22.57
CA ALA A 18 8.37 0.54 21.85
C ALA A 18 8.18 0.56 20.33
N SER A 19 7.03 0.13 19.82
CA SER A 19 6.73 0.19 18.39
C SER A 19 6.56 1.64 17.93
N ASN A 20 7.21 2.00 16.82
CA ASN A 20 7.01 3.31 16.16
C ASN A 20 5.56 3.53 15.69
N LYS A 21 4.76 2.46 15.64
CA LYS A 21 3.35 2.47 15.23
C LYS A 21 2.40 2.19 16.39
N TYR A 22 2.87 2.32 17.63
CA TYR A 22 2.00 2.19 18.81
C TYR A 22 0.88 3.23 18.77
N LEU A 23 -0.35 2.76 18.95
CA LEU A 23 -1.56 3.56 18.66
C LEU A 23 -2.04 4.41 19.83
N PHE A 24 -1.56 4.16 21.03
CA PHE A 24 -2.10 4.79 22.22
C PHE A 24 -1.11 5.77 22.88
N ALA A 25 -1.64 6.68 23.67
CA ALA A 25 -0.83 7.49 24.56
C ALA A 25 -0.16 6.62 25.64
N GLU A 26 0.94 7.09 26.23
CA GLU A 26 1.60 6.38 27.34
C GLU A 26 0.65 6.07 28.48
N GLU A 27 -0.28 6.98 28.77
CA GLU A 27 -1.35 6.82 29.75
C GLU A 27 -2.70 7.08 29.09
N ILE A 28 -3.60 6.12 29.27
CA ILE A 28 -4.98 6.24 28.82
C ILE A 28 -5.82 6.55 30.06
N SER A 29 -6.57 7.67 30.02
CA SER A 29 -7.52 8.04 31.07
C SER A 29 -8.91 8.16 30.47
N ILE A 30 -9.87 7.44 31.03
CA ILE A 30 -11.28 7.48 30.64
C ILE A 30 -12.07 7.91 31.87
N SER A 31 -12.80 9.01 31.80
CA SER A 31 -13.58 9.57 32.91
C SER A 31 -12.78 9.83 34.20
N GLY A 32 -11.47 10.13 34.04
CA GLY A 32 -10.55 10.37 35.15
C GLY A 32 -9.92 9.12 35.77
N GLU A 33 -10.28 7.93 35.31
CA GLU A 33 -9.68 6.67 35.73
C GLU A 33 -8.61 6.21 34.72
N ARG A 34 -7.49 5.70 35.24
CA ARG A 34 -6.40 5.15 34.42
C ARG A 34 -6.77 3.78 33.91
N VAL A 35 -6.82 3.62 32.58
CA VAL A 35 -7.19 2.38 31.93
C VAL A 35 -5.96 1.71 31.31
N ARG A 36 -5.85 0.39 31.44
CA ARG A 36 -4.81 -0.43 30.83
C ARG A 36 -5.37 -1.19 29.63
N ILE A 37 -4.51 -1.51 28.69
CA ILE A 37 -4.82 -2.46 27.60
C ILE A 37 -4.28 -3.81 28.01
N LYS A 38 -5.10 -4.86 27.89
CA LYS A 38 -4.78 -6.24 28.23
C LYS A 38 -5.17 -7.16 27.08
N GLU A 39 -4.23 -7.96 26.64
CA GLU A 39 -4.55 -9.08 25.74
C GLU A 39 -5.23 -10.19 26.51
N VAL A 40 -6.26 -10.78 25.92
CA VAL A 40 -6.96 -11.94 26.44
C VAL A 40 -7.14 -12.97 25.31
N THR A 41 -7.19 -14.23 25.68
CA THR A 41 -7.49 -15.34 24.74
C THR A 41 -8.99 -15.64 24.70
N ASN A 42 -9.69 -15.34 25.80
CA ASN A 42 -11.15 -15.38 25.95
C ASN A 42 -11.57 -14.32 26.96
N PHE A 43 -12.86 -14.13 27.19
CA PHE A 43 -13.40 -13.08 28.07
C PHE A 43 -13.81 -13.59 29.46
N GLN A 44 -13.63 -14.88 29.79
CA GLN A 44 -14.01 -15.47 31.08
C GLN A 44 -13.27 -14.85 32.28
N ASN A 45 -12.02 -14.38 32.05
CA ASN A 45 -11.18 -13.73 33.08
C ASN A 45 -10.86 -12.28 32.68
N SER A 46 -11.81 -11.54 32.11
CA SER A 46 -11.64 -10.15 31.76
C SER A 46 -11.37 -9.28 32.99
N ASP A 47 -10.45 -8.32 32.83
CA ASP A 47 -10.18 -7.31 33.85
C ASP A 47 -11.14 -6.14 33.68
N LYS A 48 -12.03 -5.89 34.64
CA LYS A 48 -13.04 -4.82 34.58
C LYS A 48 -12.45 -3.41 34.55
N ASN A 49 -11.17 -3.27 34.96
CA ASN A 49 -10.44 -2.00 34.93
C ASN A 49 -9.50 -1.88 33.73
N ALA A 50 -9.65 -2.74 32.75
CA ALA A 50 -8.82 -2.74 31.54
C ALA A 50 -9.68 -2.85 30.28
N ILE A 51 -9.15 -2.36 29.17
CA ILE A 51 -9.64 -2.70 27.83
C ILE A 51 -9.07 -4.06 27.47
N ASN A 52 -9.92 -5.08 27.50
CA ASN A 52 -9.53 -6.44 27.17
C ASN A 52 -9.66 -6.63 25.66
N ILE A 53 -8.58 -7.06 24.98
CA ILE A 53 -8.57 -7.23 23.54
C ILE A 53 -8.19 -8.69 23.20
N CYS A 54 -9.04 -9.35 22.43
CA CYS A 54 -8.77 -10.64 21.82
C CYS A 54 -8.40 -10.43 20.33
N PHE A 55 -7.21 -10.84 19.94
CA PHE A 55 -6.75 -10.76 18.55
C PHE A 55 -6.92 -12.10 17.87
N THR A 56 -7.70 -12.14 16.79
CA THR A 56 -7.95 -13.40 16.06
C THR A 56 -8.11 -13.15 14.57
N THR A 57 -8.04 -14.21 13.77
CA THR A 57 -8.49 -14.20 12.39
C THR A 57 -9.96 -14.58 12.32
N THR A 58 -10.66 -14.19 11.24
CA THR A 58 -12.06 -14.60 11.01
C THR A 58 -12.18 -16.13 11.00
N GLN A 59 -11.24 -16.79 10.35
CA GLN A 59 -11.15 -18.25 10.28
C GLN A 59 -10.90 -18.88 11.67
N GLY A 60 -9.96 -18.28 12.45
CA GLY A 60 -9.66 -18.72 13.82
C GLY A 60 -10.89 -18.60 14.72
N LEU A 61 -11.58 -17.46 14.65
CA LEU A 61 -12.81 -17.22 15.39
C LEU A 61 -13.90 -18.26 15.05
N HIS A 62 -14.12 -18.53 13.77
CA HIS A 62 -15.08 -19.53 13.32
C HIS A 62 -14.73 -20.94 13.82
N TRP A 63 -13.45 -21.31 13.79
CA TRP A 63 -13.00 -22.63 14.28
C TRP A 63 -13.12 -22.76 15.79
N ASP A 64 -12.81 -21.73 16.55
CA ASP A 64 -12.95 -21.74 18.01
C ASP A 64 -14.42 -21.86 18.41
N MET A 65 -15.34 -21.17 17.72
CA MET A 65 -16.77 -21.26 17.94
C MET A 65 -17.37 -22.63 17.57
N GLY A 66 -16.73 -23.36 16.67
CA GLY A 66 -17.17 -24.69 16.24
C GLY A 66 -16.62 -25.87 17.06
N ARG A 67 -15.69 -25.64 18.01
CA ARG A 67 -15.00 -26.68 18.77
C ARG A 67 -15.03 -26.40 20.26
N VAL A 68 -15.47 -27.39 21.02
CA VAL A 68 -15.36 -27.35 22.48
C VAL A 68 -13.91 -27.68 22.87
N LYS A 69 -13.10 -26.68 23.10
CA LYS A 69 -11.74 -26.80 23.63
C LYS A 69 -11.63 -25.97 24.91
N GLU A 70 -10.83 -26.45 25.86
CA GLU A 70 -10.43 -25.64 27.02
C GLU A 70 -9.75 -24.34 26.55
N ASN A 71 -10.18 -23.21 27.06
CA ASN A 71 -9.71 -21.85 26.73
C ASN A 71 -10.01 -21.36 25.30
N ALA A 72 -10.89 -22.01 24.52
CA ALA A 72 -11.39 -21.47 23.27
C ALA A 72 -12.54 -20.46 23.53
N LEU A 73 -12.74 -19.54 22.59
CA LEU A 73 -13.91 -18.66 22.60
C LEU A 73 -15.18 -19.48 22.35
N SER A 74 -16.21 -19.23 23.10
CA SER A 74 -17.54 -19.81 22.95
C SER A 74 -18.60 -18.70 22.82
N ILE A 75 -19.79 -19.05 22.35
CA ILE A 75 -20.89 -18.06 22.26
C ILE A 75 -21.27 -17.52 23.63
N ASP A 76 -21.14 -18.36 24.69
CA ASP A 76 -21.47 -17.97 26.07
C ASP A 76 -20.54 -16.86 26.59
N ASP A 77 -19.32 -16.76 26.06
CA ASP A 77 -18.39 -15.68 26.39
C ASP A 77 -18.88 -14.32 25.92
N PHE A 78 -19.79 -14.27 24.97
CA PHE A 78 -20.32 -13.06 24.37
C PHE A 78 -21.72 -12.66 24.87
N GLU A 79 -22.50 -13.58 25.43
CA GLU A 79 -23.90 -13.32 25.81
C GLU A 79 -24.04 -12.32 26.98
N ASN A 80 -23.08 -12.31 27.90
CA ASN A 80 -23.12 -11.50 29.10
C ASN A 80 -22.19 -10.27 29.06
N GLU A 81 -21.49 -10.06 27.96
CA GLU A 81 -20.52 -9.00 27.81
C GLU A 81 -20.95 -8.01 26.72
N LYS A 82 -20.47 -6.78 26.81
CA LYS A 82 -20.59 -5.79 25.73
C LYS A 82 -19.32 -5.84 24.90
N ILE A 83 -19.47 -6.26 23.67
CA ILE A 83 -18.34 -6.51 22.78
C ILE A 83 -18.27 -5.44 21.69
N VAL A 84 -17.06 -4.98 21.41
CA VAL A 84 -16.74 -4.21 20.21
C VAL A 84 -15.99 -5.12 19.25
N LEU A 85 -16.62 -5.48 18.14
CA LEU A 85 -16.00 -6.21 17.04
C LEU A 85 -15.33 -5.19 16.11
N ILE A 86 -14.04 -5.35 15.86
CA ILE A 86 -13.29 -4.50 14.94
C ILE A 86 -12.79 -5.38 13.80
N SER A 87 -13.38 -5.22 12.62
CA SER A 87 -13.02 -5.95 11.41
C SER A 87 -12.18 -5.08 10.49
N ASP A 88 -10.96 -5.51 10.20
CA ASP A 88 -10.11 -4.91 9.18
C ASP A 88 -10.24 -5.67 7.87
N GLU A 89 -10.13 -4.97 6.73
CA GLU A 89 -10.38 -5.49 5.38
C GLU A 89 -11.80 -6.12 5.26
N ALA A 90 -12.80 -5.41 5.77
CA ALA A 90 -14.18 -5.91 5.87
C ALA A 90 -14.81 -6.28 4.52
N HIS A 91 -14.28 -5.78 3.39
CA HIS A 91 -14.69 -6.19 2.05
C HIS A 91 -14.50 -7.70 1.77
N HIS A 92 -13.69 -8.39 2.57
CA HIS A 92 -13.58 -9.85 2.53
C HIS A 92 -14.73 -10.57 3.23
N LEU A 93 -15.53 -9.89 4.02
CA LEU A 93 -16.71 -10.45 4.68
C LEU A 93 -17.95 -10.43 3.79
N ASN A 94 -17.96 -9.68 2.69
CA ASN A 94 -19.10 -9.55 1.78
C ASN A 94 -18.93 -10.51 0.59
N ALA A 95 -19.45 -11.73 0.72
CA ALA A 95 -19.35 -12.80 -0.28
C ALA A 95 -20.01 -12.43 -1.62
N ASP A 96 -21.09 -11.66 -1.61
CA ASP A 96 -21.92 -11.35 -2.79
C ASP A 96 -21.22 -10.49 -3.86
N THR A 97 -20.05 -9.93 -3.58
CA THR A 97 -19.36 -8.99 -4.48
C THR A 97 -18.19 -9.59 -5.25
N LYS A 98 -17.78 -10.85 -4.95
CA LYS A 98 -16.65 -11.52 -5.63
C LYS A 98 -17.14 -12.75 -6.40
N LYS A 99 -16.59 -12.95 -7.60
CA LYS A 99 -16.66 -14.27 -8.29
C LYS A 99 -15.73 -15.26 -7.56
N MET A 100 -16.22 -15.87 -6.52
CA MET A 100 -15.53 -16.94 -5.79
C MET A 100 -15.89 -18.32 -6.39
N ASN A 101 -15.06 -19.34 -6.12
CA ASN A 101 -15.49 -20.70 -6.36
C ASN A 101 -16.48 -21.13 -5.25
N LYS A 102 -17.27 -22.19 -5.49
CA LYS A 102 -18.33 -22.62 -4.56
C LYS A 102 -17.84 -22.97 -3.15
N ASP A 103 -16.62 -23.46 -3.02
CA ASP A 103 -16.04 -23.84 -1.72
C ASP A 103 -15.52 -22.59 -0.97
N GLU A 104 -15.01 -21.60 -1.68
CA GLU A 104 -14.65 -20.30 -1.11
C GLU A 104 -15.90 -19.55 -0.65
N GLU A 105 -16.94 -19.50 -1.46
CA GLU A 105 -18.22 -18.88 -1.16
C GLU A 105 -18.86 -19.46 0.12
N ALA A 106 -18.96 -20.78 0.23
CA ALA A 106 -19.50 -21.45 1.42
C ALA A 106 -18.68 -21.19 2.70
N ASN A 107 -17.35 -21.07 2.58
CA ASN A 107 -16.49 -20.74 3.72
C ASN A 107 -16.68 -19.28 4.17
N TYR A 108 -16.80 -18.34 3.24
CA TYR A 108 -17.02 -16.93 3.55
C TYR A 108 -18.39 -16.71 4.18
N GLU A 109 -19.45 -17.27 3.64
CA GLU A 109 -20.78 -17.22 4.25
C GLU A 109 -20.78 -17.76 5.69
N SER A 110 -20.02 -18.81 5.97
CA SER A 110 -19.91 -19.37 7.32
C SER A 110 -19.14 -18.45 8.29
N TRP A 111 -18.14 -17.72 7.80
CA TRP A 111 -17.35 -16.76 8.61
C TRP A 111 -18.14 -15.48 8.91
N GLU A 112 -18.82 -14.94 7.91
CA GLU A 112 -19.72 -13.82 8.04
C GLU A 112 -20.84 -14.13 9.04
N TYR A 113 -21.47 -15.28 8.88
CA TYR A 113 -22.49 -15.78 9.82
C TYR A 113 -21.96 -15.85 11.28
N THR A 114 -20.71 -16.28 11.48
CA THR A 114 -20.10 -16.34 12.83
C THR A 114 -19.97 -14.94 13.44
N VAL A 115 -19.48 -13.96 12.67
CA VAL A 115 -19.36 -12.58 13.13
C VAL A 115 -20.70 -11.97 13.46
N HIS A 116 -21.70 -12.15 12.58
CA HIS A 116 -23.07 -11.66 12.83
C HIS A 116 -23.72 -12.34 14.04
N ARG A 117 -23.54 -13.63 14.21
CA ARG A 117 -24.04 -14.36 15.37
C ARG A 117 -23.49 -13.83 16.69
N ILE A 118 -22.19 -13.51 16.73
CA ILE A 118 -21.58 -12.87 17.91
C ILE A 118 -22.14 -11.46 18.10
N PHE A 119 -22.27 -10.68 17.03
CA PHE A 119 -22.80 -9.33 17.10
C PHE A 119 -24.22 -9.30 17.67
N GLU A 120 -25.06 -10.27 17.34
CA GLU A 120 -26.44 -10.37 17.75
C GLU A 120 -26.66 -10.88 19.18
N THR A 121 -25.63 -11.41 19.86
CA THR A 121 -25.75 -11.92 21.25
C THR A 121 -26.17 -10.83 22.23
N ASN A 122 -25.79 -9.58 21.99
CA ASN A 122 -26.16 -8.46 22.86
C ASN A 122 -26.48 -7.21 22.02
N ARG A 123 -27.60 -6.54 22.33
CA ARG A 123 -28.03 -5.32 21.62
C ARG A 123 -27.09 -4.12 21.77
N GLU A 124 -26.22 -4.13 22.77
CA GLU A 124 -25.23 -3.09 23.02
C GLU A 124 -23.89 -3.38 22.35
N ASN A 125 -23.75 -4.50 21.64
CA ASN A 125 -22.56 -4.81 20.85
C ASN A 125 -22.40 -3.82 19.70
N VAL A 126 -21.16 -3.53 19.36
CA VAL A 126 -20.79 -2.64 18.25
C VAL A 126 -19.92 -3.40 17.26
N LEU A 127 -20.26 -3.31 15.98
CA LEU A 127 -19.44 -3.81 14.88
C LEU A 127 -18.88 -2.63 14.10
N LEU A 128 -17.55 -2.48 14.11
CA LEU A 128 -16.80 -1.49 13.35
C LEU A 128 -16.06 -2.17 12.21
N GLU A 129 -16.41 -1.83 11.00
CA GLU A 129 -15.86 -2.38 9.79
C GLU A 129 -14.97 -1.36 9.08
N PHE A 130 -13.71 -1.71 8.85
CA PHE A 130 -12.74 -0.89 8.14
C PHE A 130 -12.38 -1.53 6.80
N THR A 131 -12.39 -0.76 5.75
CA THR A 131 -11.98 -1.20 4.42
C THR A 131 -11.46 -0.04 3.57
N ALA A 132 -10.46 -0.30 2.75
CA ALA A 132 -9.98 0.66 1.76
C ALA A 132 -10.84 0.68 0.48
N THR A 133 -11.72 -0.31 0.29
CA THR A 133 -12.46 -0.53 -0.96
C THR A 133 -13.95 -0.76 -0.69
N CYS A 134 -14.66 0.30 -0.33
CA CYS A 134 -16.12 0.27 -0.25
C CYS A 134 -16.71 0.88 -1.53
N ASP A 135 -17.12 0.02 -2.47
CA ASP A 135 -17.71 0.47 -3.74
C ASP A 135 -19.22 0.73 -3.58
N ILE A 136 -19.55 1.92 -3.13
CA ILE A 136 -20.93 2.41 -2.98
C ILE A 136 -21.71 2.46 -4.32
N GLN A 137 -21.02 2.41 -5.46
CA GLN A 137 -21.69 2.34 -6.76
C GLN A 137 -22.25 0.93 -7.04
N ASN A 138 -21.75 -0.09 -6.37
CA ASN A 138 -22.33 -1.42 -6.41
C ASN A 138 -23.68 -1.43 -5.65
N PRO A 139 -24.81 -1.80 -6.31
CA PRO A 139 -26.14 -1.76 -5.68
C PRO A 139 -26.26 -2.60 -4.41
N LEU A 140 -25.57 -3.73 -4.32
CA LEU A 140 -25.59 -4.61 -3.14
C LEU A 140 -24.89 -3.96 -1.95
N ILE A 141 -23.67 -3.45 -2.17
CA ILE A 141 -22.92 -2.72 -1.15
C ILE A 141 -23.68 -1.47 -0.70
N LYS A 142 -24.27 -0.73 -1.67
CA LYS A 142 -25.07 0.44 -1.37
C LYS A 142 -26.27 0.10 -0.49
N ALA A 143 -27.02 -0.93 -0.82
CA ALA A 143 -28.20 -1.33 -0.07
C ALA A 143 -27.86 -1.66 1.39
N GLU A 144 -26.70 -2.27 1.64
CA GLU A 144 -26.27 -2.67 2.97
C GLU A 144 -25.64 -1.52 3.76
N TYR A 145 -24.80 -0.70 3.15
CA TYR A 145 -23.90 0.22 3.85
C TYR A 145 -24.24 1.70 3.71
N GLU A 146 -25.14 2.12 2.80
CA GLU A 146 -25.43 3.55 2.53
C GLU A 146 -25.69 4.38 3.80
N ASN A 147 -26.40 3.80 4.79
CA ASN A 147 -26.74 4.46 6.04
C ASN A 147 -25.82 4.08 7.22
N LYS A 148 -24.81 3.26 6.99
CA LYS A 148 -23.88 2.76 8.02
C LYS A 148 -22.48 3.37 7.92
N ILE A 149 -22.16 4.09 6.83
CA ILE A 149 -20.87 4.72 6.65
C ILE A 149 -20.74 5.91 7.57
N VAL A 150 -19.84 5.79 8.54
CA VAL A 150 -19.55 6.84 9.53
C VAL A 150 -18.45 7.77 9.05
N PHE A 151 -17.50 7.25 8.28
CA PHE A 151 -16.35 7.99 7.80
C PHE A 151 -15.90 7.50 6.44
N ASP A 152 -15.79 8.42 5.48
CA ASP A 152 -15.26 8.18 4.14
C ASP A 152 -14.06 9.07 3.87
N TYR A 153 -12.88 8.43 3.72
CA TYR A 153 -11.63 9.12 3.46
C TYR A 153 -10.91 8.49 2.26
N PRO A 154 -11.38 8.78 1.05
CA PRO A 154 -10.83 8.19 -0.17
C PRO A 154 -9.41 8.66 -0.45
N LEU A 155 -8.68 7.89 -1.25
CA LEU A 155 -7.27 8.09 -1.54
C LEU A 155 -6.98 9.48 -2.13
N TYR A 156 -7.90 10.05 -2.91
CA TYR A 156 -7.73 11.40 -3.44
C TYR A 156 -7.69 12.49 -2.36
N LYS A 157 -8.49 12.35 -1.28
CA LYS A 157 -8.44 13.25 -0.12
C LYS A 157 -7.13 13.09 0.64
N PHE A 158 -6.74 11.83 0.91
CA PHE A 158 -5.45 11.51 1.55
C PHE A 158 -4.27 12.17 0.81
N ARG A 159 -4.32 12.17 -0.51
CA ARG A 159 -3.33 12.82 -1.36
C ARG A 159 -3.44 14.35 -1.32
N ALA A 160 -4.65 14.91 -1.38
CA ALA A 160 -4.90 16.35 -1.29
C ALA A 160 -4.43 16.93 0.05
N ASP A 161 -4.63 16.17 1.14
CA ASP A 161 -4.15 16.49 2.48
C ASP A 161 -2.64 16.23 2.66
N ARG A 162 -1.94 15.87 1.58
CA ARG A 162 -0.48 15.69 1.50
C ARG A 162 0.09 14.51 2.28
N TYR A 163 -0.72 13.56 2.72
CA TYR A 163 -0.25 12.35 3.43
C TYR A 163 0.39 11.31 2.50
N SER A 164 0.36 11.48 1.19
CA SER A 164 1.08 10.61 0.26
C SER A 164 2.36 11.27 -0.23
N LYS A 165 3.39 10.48 -0.54
CA LYS A 165 4.51 10.94 -1.38
C LYS A 165 3.99 11.40 -2.75
N GLU A 166 4.71 12.31 -3.38
CA GLU A 166 4.54 12.59 -4.81
C GLU A 166 4.88 11.32 -5.61
N ILE A 167 4.12 11.02 -6.65
CA ILE A 167 4.37 9.86 -7.51
C ILE A 167 4.86 10.35 -8.85
N LYS A 168 6.06 9.93 -9.25
CA LYS A 168 6.64 10.23 -10.56
C LYS A 168 7.00 8.97 -11.30
N THR A 169 6.55 8.87 -12.54
CA THR A 169 6.94 7.79 -13.44
C THR A 169 8.19 8.21 -14.22
N LEU A 170 9.30 7.53 -13.97
CA LEU A 170 10.51 7.66 -14.77
C LEU A 170 10.46 6.70 -15.95
N ARG A 171 10.11 7.27 -17.10
CA ARG A 171 10.03 6.58 -18.38
C ARG A 171 11.40 6.65 -19.05
N SER A 172 11.94 5.53 -19.44
CA SER A 172 13.24 5.50 -20.12
C SER A 172 13.30 4.37 -21.13
N ASP A 173 14.11 4.56 -22.17
CA ASP A 173 14.44 3.52 -23.15
C ASP A 173 15.69 2.72 -22.70
N LEU A 174 16.06 2.85 -21.42
CA LEU A 174 17.13 2.11 -20.79
C LEU A 174 16.79 0.61 -20.70
N ASP A 175 17.80 -0.23 -20.87
CA ASP A 175 17.63 -1.65 -20.58
C ASP A 175 17.36 -1.91 -19.08
N ILE A 176 17.11 -3.17 -18.73
CA ILE A 176 16.74 -3.54 -17.35
C ILE A 176 17.88 -3.21 -16.37
N LYS A 177 19.14 -3.40 -16.76
CA LYS A 177 20.30 -3.15 -15.87
C LYS A 177 20.52 -1.66 -15.65
N ASP A 178 20.46 -0.86 -16.71
CA ASP A 178 20.63 0.58 -16.62
C ASP A 178 19.45 1.23 -15.87
N ARG A 179 18.23 0.69 -16.04
CA ARG A 179 17.07 1.10 -15.27
C ARG A 179 17.22 0.77 -13.77
N ALA A 180 17.78 -0.40 -13.47
CA ALA A 180 18.12 -0.75 -12.09
C ALA A 180 19.20 0.19 -11.52
N LEU A 181 20.29 0.43 -12.27
CA LEU A 181 21.34 1.36 -11.87
C LEU A 181 20.80 2.78 -11.62
N GLN A 182 19.90 3.26 -12.48
CA GLN A 182 19.20 4.53 -12.28
C GLN A 182 18.51 4.61 -10.91
N ALA A 183 17.79 3.57 -10.53
CA ALA A 183 17.10 3.53 -9.25
C ALA A 183 18.06 3.44 -8.05
N LEU A 184 19.15 2.66 -8.19
CA LEU A 184 20.16 2.55 -7.14
C LEU A 184 20.90 3.88 -6.91
N ILE A 185 21.29 4.58 -7.97
CA ILE A 185 21.91 5.93 -7.89
C ILE A 185 20.93 6.91 -7.22
N LEU A 186 19.65 6.89 -7.61
CA LEU A 186 18.66 7.78 -7.04
C LEU A 186 18.38 7.46 -5.56
N SER A 187 18.37 6.19 -5.20
CA SER A 187 18.26 5.74 -3.81
C SER A 187 19.46 6.20 -2.97
N GLN A 188 20.68 6.13 -3.52
CA GLN A 188 21.88 6.60 -2.83
C GLN A 188 21.91 8.13 -2.67
N TYR A 189 21.52 8.86 -3.71
CA TYR A 189 21.34 10.32 -3.62
C TYR A 189 20.36 10.69 -2.49
N ARG A 190 19.21 10.03 -2.43
CA ARG A 190 18.20 10.26 -1.39
C ARG A 190 18.72 9.89 0.00
N TYR A 191 19.49 8.81 0.10
CA TYR A 191 20.06 8.39 1.37
C TYR A 191 21.02 9.46 1.92
N LYS A 192 21.91 10.00 1.08
CA LYS A 192 22.80 11.10 1.47
C LYS A 192 22.00 12.37 1.84
N MET A 193 20.96 12.68 1.09
CA MET A 193 20.05 13.80 1.44
C MET A 193 19.43 13.61 2.82
N PHE A 194 18.97 12.41 3.17
CA PHE A 194 18.47 12.14 4.52
C PHE A 194 19.57 12.33 5.58
N GLN A 195 20.78 11.89 5.32
CA GLN A 195 21.92 12.05 6.23
C GLN A 195 22.27 13.53 6.45
N ASP A 196 22.35 14.33 5.39
CA ASP A 196 22.64 15.78 5.45
C ASP A 196 21.65 16.51 6.35
N TYR A 197 20.40 16.10 6.33
CA TYR A 197 19.35 16.68 7.17
C TYR A 197 19.11 15.89 8.48
N ARG A 198 20.06 15.05 8.88
CA ARG A 198 20.05 14.27 10.14
C ARG A 198 18.81 13.40 10.29
N GLN A 199 18.29 12.89 9.18
CA GLN A 199 17.19 11.94 9.17
C GLN A 199 17.75 10.53 9.10
N ASN A 200 17.39 9.70 10.08
CA ASN A 200 17.82 8.30 10.13
C ASN A 200 16.88 7.40 9.33
N ILE A 201 16.80 7.64 8.02
CA ILE A 201 15.94 6.90 7.08
C ILE A 201 16.81 6.27 6.01
N LYS A 202 16.70 4.97 5.89
CA LYS A 202 17.39 4.15 4.90
C LYS A 202 16.42 3.85 3.74
N PRO A 203 16.56 4.49 2.56
CA PRO A 203 15.68 4.23 1.43
C PRO A 203 15.79 2.80 0.92
N VAL A 204 14.65 2.21 0.57
CA VAL A 204 14.54 0.88 0.00
C VAL A 204 14.11 0.97 -1.45
N VAL A 205 14.71 0.13 -2.30
CA VAL A 205 14.35 -0.06 -3.71
C VAL A 205 13.60 -1.38 -3.86
N PHE A 206 12.48 -1.36 -4.55
CA PHE A 206 11.69 -2.54 -4.87
C PHE A 206 11.85 -2.91 -6.35
N PHE A 207 12.31 -4.13 -6.60
CA PHE A 207 12.47 -4.70 -7.93
C PHE A 207 11.34 -5.68 -8.21
N GLN A 208 10.49 -5.33 -9.18
CA GLN A 208 9.32 -6.12 -9.55
C GLN A 208 9.62 -7.00 -10.75
N SER A 209 9.63 -8.32 -10.54
CA SER A 209 9.69 -9.34 -11.58
C SER A 209 8.27 -9.77 -11.99
N ARG A 210 8.12 -10.28 -13.22
CA ARG A 210 6.83 -10.77 -13.71
C ARG A 210 6.48 -12.15 -13.16
N LEU A 211 7.46 -13.06 -13.14
CA LEU A 211 7.28 -14.47 -12.77
C LEU A 211 8.23 -14.85 -11.64
N VAL A 212 7.78 -15.72 -10.75
CA VAL A 212 8.60 -16.21 -9.62
C VAL A 212 9.89 -16.85 -10.07
N LYS A 213 9.87 -17.60 -11.17
CA LYS A 213 11.07 -18.21 -11.76
C LYS A 213 12.10 -17.21 -12.30
N GLU A 214 11.66 -16.00 -12.65
CA GLU A 214 12.53 -14.93 -13.16
C GLU A 214 13.12 -14.10 -12.02
N ASN A 215 12.49 -14.10 -10.86
CA ASN A 215 12.86 -13.24 -9.74
C ASN A 215 14.27 -13.52 -9.23
N ALA A 216 14.63 -14.80 -9.06
CA ALA A 216 15.96 -15.17 -8.62
C ALA A 216 17.05 -14.80 -9.65
N ALA A 217 16.80 -15.04 -10.94
CA ALA A 217 17.73 -14.69 -12.01
C ALA A 217 17.89 -13.16 -12.15
N ASN A 218 16.83 -12.40 -12.00
CA ASN A 218 16.88 -10.94 -12.01
C ASN A 218 17.68 -10.41 -10.81
N MET A 219 17.45 -10.96 -9.62
CA MET A 219 18.20 -10.61 -8.41
C MET A 219 19.70 -10.86 -8.60
N GLU A 220 20.08 -12.06 -9.05
CA GLU A 220 21.47 -12.43 -9.32
C GLU A 220 22.10 -11.51 -10.40
N ALA A 221 21.38 -11.23 -11.48
CA ALA A 221 21.87 -10.35 -12.55
C ALA A 221 22.13 -8.91 -12.08
N ILE A 222 21.30 -8.39 -11.18
CA ILE A 222 21.46 -7.04 -10.62
C ILE A 222 22.59 -7.03 -9.59
N ILE A 223 22.70 -8.03 -8.71
CA ILE A 223 23.84 -8.16 -7.78
C ILE A 223 25.16 -8.21 -8.54
N ASN A 224 25.28 -9.09 -9.55
CA ASN A 224 26.48 -9.19 -10.37
C ASN A 224 26.83 -7.88 -11.11
N MET A 225 25.81 -7.14 -11.57
CA MET A 225 25.99 -5.81 -12.16
C MET A 225 26.58 -4.84 -11.13
N VAL A 226 26.06 -4.80 -9.92
CA VAL A 226 26.54 -3.91 -8.85
C VAL A 226 27.96 -4.28 -8.44
N GLU A 227 28.26 -5.56 -8.25
CA GLU A 227 29.60 -6.04 -7.89
C GLU A 227 30.65 -5.69 -8.96
N GLY A 228 30.26 -5.73 -10.23
CA GLY A 228 31.10 -5.34 -11.36
C GLY A 228 31.20 -3.83 -11.63
N LEU A 229 30.48 -3.00 -10.90
CA LEU A 229 30.34 -1.57 -11.20
C LEU A 229 31.66 -0.82 -11.02
N SER A 230 32.03 0.05 -11.98
CA SER A 230 33.21 0.91 -11.94
C SER A 230 32.82 2.39 -11.98
N GLY A 231 33.72 3.24 -11.54
CA GLY A 231 33.51 4.70 -11.62
C GLY A 231 33.36 5.19 -13.06
N GLU A 232 34.02 4.52 -14.05
CA GLU A 232 33.85 4.85 -15.46
C GLU A 232 32.41 4.57 -15.95
N GLN A 233 31.84 3.43 -15.57
CA GLN A 233 30.45 3.11 -15.91
C GLN A 233 29.47 4.11 -15.28
N ILE A 234 29.67 4.54 -14.03
CA ILE A 234 28.87 5.59 -13.39
C ILE A 234 29.01 6.91 -14.14
N LYS A 235 30.23 7.30 -14.49
CA LYS A 235 30.46 8.52 -15.27
C LYS A 235 29.71 8.48 -16.60
N ASN A 236 29.87 7.40 -17.36
CA ASN A 236 29.18 7.22 -18.64
C ASN A 236 27.66 7.24 -18.48
N PHE A 237 27.13 6.64 -17.42
CA PHE A 237 25.70 6.66 -17.12
C PHE A 237 25.18 8.10 -16.90
N PHE A 238 25.88 8.91 -16.11
CA PHE A 238 25.52 10.31 -15.90
C PHE A 238 25.62 11.14 -17.18
N GLU A 239 26.68 10.97 -17.97
CA GLU A 239 26.89 11.73 -19.21
C GLU A 239 25.82 11.41 -20.28
N GLN A 240 25.27 10.20 -20.28
CA GLN A 240 24.21 9.78 -21.21
C GLN A 240 22.79 10.08 -20.70
N SER A 241 22.65 10.39 -19.42
CA SER A 241 21.33 10.58 -18.83
C SER A 241 20.66 11.88 -19.28
N THR A 242 19.43 11.77 -19.77
CA THR A 242 18.54 12.90 -20.07
C THR A 242 17.55 13.18 -18.95
N SER A 243 17.57 12.41 -17.88
CA SER A 243 16.66 12.52 -16.75
C SER A 243 17.02 13.71 -15.86
N GLU A 244 16.10 14.65 -15.68
CA GLU A 244 16.30 15.83 -14.81
C GLU A 244 16.71 15.44 -13.38
N ILE A 245 16.07 14.43 -12.79
CA ILE A 245 16.37 14.02 -11.42
C ILE A 245 17.73 13.34 -11.30
N ILE A 246 18.17 12.62 -12.33
CA ILE A 246 19.52 12.03 -12.37
C ILE A 246 20.57 13.12 -12.54
N ASN A 247 20.29 14.15 -13.34
CA ASN A 247 21.18 15.29 -13.48
C ASN A 247 21.28 16.11 -12.16
N LYS A 248 20.18 16.20 -11.38
CA LYS A 248 20.21 16.76 -10.03
C LYS A 248 21.06 15.92 -9.06
N ALA A 249 20.92 14.60 -9.13
CA ALA A 249 21.76 13.67 -8.35
C ALA A 249 23.24 13.81 -8.73
N HIS A 250 23.55 13.85 -10.03
CA HIS A 250 24.91 14.05 -10.52
C HIS A 250 25.52 15.33 -9.99
N LYS A 251 24.80 16.46 -10.13
CA LYS A 251 25.23 17.76 -9.59
C LYS A 251 25.49 17.68 -8.07
N TYR A 252 24.60 17.06 -7.31
CA TYR A 252 24.77 16.87 -5.88
C TYR A 252 26.06 16.13 -5.54
N PHE A 253 26.36 15.01 -6.22
CA PHE A 253 27.59 14.26 -5.97
C PHE A 253 28.84 15.08 -6.30
N ILE A 254 28.82 15.85 -7.41
CA ILE A 254 29.94 16.76 -7.77
C ILE A 254 30.13 17.84 -6.72
N ASP A 255 29.05 18.53 -6.33
CA ASP A 255 29.08 19.64 -5.37
C ASP A 255 29.60 19.19 -4.00
N ASN A 256 29.33 17.93 -3.62
CA ASN A 256 29.80 17.31 -2.37
C ASN A 256 31.11 16.52 -2.54
N GLN A 257 31.81 16.67 -3.67
CA GLN A 257 33.11 16.06 -3.96
C GLN A 257 33.12 14.53 -3.86
N VAL A 258 31.99 13.87 -4.10
CA VAL A 258 31.90 12.41 -4.19
C VAL A 258 32.38 11.98 -5.56
N SER A 259 33.49 11.26 -5.62
CA SER A 259 34.03 10.75 -6.88
C SER A 259 33.18 9.59 -7.42
N TYR A 260 33.23 9.35 -8.73
CA TYR A 260 32.53 8.21 -9.35
C TYR A 260 32.97 6.85 -8.81
N ASN A 261 34.25 6.71 -8.44
CA ASN A 261 34.75 5.48 -7.82
C ASN A 261 34.23 5.30 -6.40
N GLU A 262 34.12 6.38 -5.63
CA GLU A 262 33.53 6.36 -4.31
C GLU A 262 32.05 6.00 -4.38
N LEU A 263 31.29 6.62 -5.28
CA LEU A 263 29.90 6.27 -5.50
C LEU A 263 29.73 4.80 -5.92
N ALA A 264 30.61 4.28 -6.79
CA ALA A 264 30.62 2.88 -7.16
C ALA A 264 30.86 1.97 -5.95
N SER A 265 31.80 2.33 -5.06
CA SER A 265 32.07 1.58 -3.82
C SER A 265 30.86 1.60 -2.89
N GLU A 266 30.26 2.77 -2.65
CA GLU A 266 29.08 2.90 -1.83
C GLU A 266 27.90 2.05 -2.34
N LEU A 267 27.66 2.05 -3.67
CA LEU A 267 26.62 1.23 -4.27
C LEU A 267 26.89 -0.27 -4.07
N LYS A 268 28.16 -0.70 -4.17
CA LYS A 268 28.55 -2.10 -3.89
C LYS A 268 28.29 -2.48 -2.45
N ASP A 269 28.68 -1.60 -1.52
CA ASP A 269 28.52 -1.84 -0.09
C ASP A 269 27.03 -1.89 0.29
N ASP A 270 26.22 -0.97 -0.25
CA ASP A 270 24.82 -0.80 0.12
C ASP A 270 23.85 -1.77 -0.58
N PHE A 271 24.23 -2.34 -1.73
CA PHE A 271 23.39 -3.22 -2.54
C PHE A 271 24.07 -4.55 -2.90
N SER A 272 25.03 -5.00 -2.11
CA SER A 272 25.59 -6.35 -2.17
C SER A 272 24.53 -7.42 -1.94
N GLY A 273 24.86 -8.66 -2.21
CA GLY A 273 23.96 -9.79 -1.99
C GLY A 273 23.39 -9.87 -0.57
N ASP A 274 24.17 -9.47 0.45
CA ASP A 274 23.75 -9.44 1.86
C ASP A 274 22.72 -8.36 2.16
N HIS A 275 22.61 -7.35 1.31
CA HIS A 275 21.64 -6.24 1.42
C HIS A 275 20.44 -6.37 0.48
N CYS A 276 20.32 -7.53 -0.18
CA CYS A 276 19.24 -7.88 -1.11
C CYS A 276 18.38 -9.01 -0.53
N ILE A 277 17.06 -8.90 -0.59
CA ILE A 277 16.14 -9.93 -0.11
C ILE A 277 15.09 -10.28 -1.18
N SER A 278 14.84 -11.59 -1.37
CA SER A 278 13.74 -12.08 -2.21
C SER A 278 12.51 -12.42 -1.36
N ALA A 279 11.38 -11.82 -1.68
CA ALA A 279 10.10 -12.12 -1.02
C ALA A 279 9.42 -13.39 -1.56
N ASN A 280 9.89 -13.97 -2.67
CA ASN A 280 9.25 -15.11 -3.33
C ASN A 280 9.87 -16.47 -2.96
N ASP A 281 10.94 -16.49 -2.19
CA ASP A 281 11.60 -17.70 -1.75
C ASP A 281 10.78 -18.42 -0.67
N ASN A 282 10.50 -19.72 -0.86
CA ASN A 282 9.65 -20.51 0.02
C ASN A 282 10.41 -21.07 1.26
N GLN A 283 11.73 -20.90 1.34
CA GLN A 283 12.50 -21.35 2.50
C GLN A 283 12.44 -20.31 3.62
N ALA A 284 12.00 -20.71 4.80
CA ALA A 284 11.89 -19.87 6.01
C ALA A 284 10.93 -18.66 5.88
N LEU A 285 9.68 -18.89 5.44
CA LEU A 285 8.67 -17.87 5.17
C LEU A 285 8.44 -16.89 6.33
N GLU A 286 8.37 -17.36 7.57
CA GLU A 286 8.06 -16.51 8.73
C GLU A 286 9.18 -15.51 9.06
N ASN A 287 10.43 -15.95 9.10
CA ASN A 287 11.57 -15.07 9.41
C ASN A 287 11.80 -14.03 8.30
N LYS A 288 11.66 -14.41 7.01
CA LYS A 288 11.79 -13.48 5.90
C LYS A 288 10.66 -12.44 5.89
N GLN A 289 9.47 -12.83 6.30
CA GLN A 289 8.34 -11.91 6.38
C GLN A 289 8.52 -10.88 7.50
N LEU A 290 9.08 -11.27 8.63
CA LEU A 290 9.47 -10.34 9.69
C LEU A 290 10.51 -9.34 9.20
N LEU A 291 11.53 -9.80 8.47
CA LEU A 291 12.55 -8.93 7.88
C LEU A 291 11.98 -7.97 6.83
N LEU A 292 11.06 -8.43 6.00
CA LEU A 292 10.35 -7.57 5.02
C LEU A 292 9.44 -6.54 5.69
N ASN A 293 8.86 -6.85 6.85
CA ASN A 293 8.02 -5.94 7.60
C ASN A 293 8.80 -4.94 8.46
N SER A 294 10.08 -5.22 8.75
CA SER A 294 10.98 -4.39 9.57
C SER A 294 11.97 -3.57 8.75
N LEU A 295 11.76 -3.37 7.45
CA LEU A 295 12.66 -2.60 6.57
C LEU A 295 12.85 -1.14 7.00
N GLU A 296 11.95 -0.60 7.81
CA GLU A 296 12.08 0.73 8.41
C GLU A 296 13.08 0.76 9.59
N ASP A 297 13.38 -0.39 10.16
CA ASP A 297 14.36 -0.49 11.25
C ASP A 297 15.77 -0.25 10.69
N ILE A 298 16.52 0.64 11.34
CA ILE A 298 17.90 0.96 10.93
C ILE A 298 18.83 -0.24 11.03
N THR A 299 18.52 -1.18 11.92
CA THR A 299 19.32 -2.40 12.12
C THR A 299 19.04 -3.47 11.05
N ASN A 300 17.94 -3.34 10.31
CA ASN A 300 17.64 -4.23 9.19
C ASN A 300 18.62 -3.97 8.04
N PRO A 301 19.40 -4.97 7.55
CA PRO A 301 20.45 -4.72 6.56
C PRO A 301 19.92 -4.44 5.15
N TYR A 302 18.69 -4.82 4.84
CA TYR A 302 18.20 -4.85 3.46
C TYR A 302 17.87 -3.46 2.91
N ARG A 303 18.34 -3.22 1.68
CA ARG A 303 18.08 -2.03 0.87
C ARG A 303 17.40 -2.33 -0.46
N ALA A 304 17.44 -3.56 -0.91
CA ALA A 304 16.78 -4.00 -2.15
C ALA A 304 15.86 -5.18 -1.88
N VAL A 305 14.62 -5.08 -2.35
CA VAL A 305 13.60 -6.13 -2.25
C VAL A 305 13.23 -6.62 -3.64
N PHE A 306 13.29 -7.92 -3.87
CA PHE A 306 12.91 -8.56 -5.13
C PHE A 306 11.65 -9.38 -4.95
N ALA A 307 10.59 -9.06 -5.71
CA ALA A 307 9.32 -9.79 -5.62
C ALA A 307 8.51 -9.76 -6.92
N VAL A 308 7.54 -10.65 -7.00
CA VAL A 308 6.53 -10.68 -8.07
C VAL A 308 5.25 -10.01 -7.58
N ASP A 309 4.48 -10.70 -6.77
CA ASP A 309 3.15 -10.24 -6.31
C ASP A 309 2.95 -10.30 -4.78
N LYS A 310 3.97 -10.76 -4.03
CA LYS A 310 3.78 -11.18 -2.62
C LYS A 310 3.70 -10.06 -1.57
N LEU A 311 3.82 -8.81 -1.94
CA LEU A 311 3.73 -7.69 -0.99
C LEU A 311 2.32 -7.07 -0.94
N ASN A 312 1.28 -7.93 -0.98
CA ASN A 312 -0.07 -7.45 -1.19
C ASN A 312 -0.75 -6.97 0.08
N GLU A 313 -1.11 -7.83 1.01
CA GLU A 313 -1.87 -7.44 2.20
C GLU A 313 -0.97 -7.32 3.43
N GLY A 314 -1.12 -6.23 4.19
CA GLY A 314 -0.38 -6.01 5.43
C GLY A 314 1.07 -5.50 5.27
N TRP A 315 1.63 -5.40 4.05
CA TRP A 315 2.92 -4.78 3.84
C TRP A 315 2.79 -3.25 3.81
N ASP A 316 3.43 -2.60 4.73
CA ASP A 316 3.35 -1.15 4.93
C ASP A 316 4.73 -0.66 5.36
N VAL A 317 5.55 -0.29 4.36
CA VAL A 317 6.93 0.15 4.52
C VAL A 317 7.07 1.56 4.02
N LEU A 318 7.32 2.50 4.93
CA LEU A 318 7.32 3.93 4.65
C LEU A 318 8.60 4.42 3.94
N ASN A 319 9.69 3.66 4.05
CA ASN A 319 10.97 3.98 3.42
C ASN A 319 11.15 3.40 2.01
N LEU A 320 10.06 2.94 1.37
CA LEU A 320 10.03 2.61 -0.05
C LEU A 320 9.92 3.90 -0.87
N PHE A 321 10.90 4.15 -1.76
CA PHE A 321 10.95 5.34 -2.58
C PHE A 321 11.17 5.07 -4.07
N ASP A 322 11.63 3.87 -4.44
CA ASP A 322 11.85 3.47 -5.82
C ASP A 322 11.25 2.11 -6.09
N ILE A 323 10.45 2.00 -7.15
CA ILE A 323 9.91 0.74 -7.67
C ILE A 323 10.40 0.59 -9.09
N VAL A 324 11.09 -0.52 -9.38
CA VAL A 324 11.68 -0.81 -10.67
C VAL A 324 10.97 -1.99 -11.31
N ARG A 325 10.34 -1.77 -12.45
CA ARG A 325 9.71 -2.81 -13.25
C ARG A 325 10.77 -3.50 -14.12
N LEU A 326 11.02 -4.79 -13.87
CA LEU A 326 12.03 -5.60 -14.53
C LEU A 326 11.50 -6.38 -15.75
N TYR A 327 10.39 -5.96 -16.33
CA TYR A 327 9.78 -6.59 -17.51
C TYR A 327 9.08 -5.55 -18.38
N GLU A 328 8.79 -5.91 -19.62
CA GLU A 328 8.23 -4.98 -20.61
C GLU A 328 6.86 -5.44 -21.15
N THR A 329 6.43 -6.63 -20.75
CA THR A 329 5.13 -7.18 -21.19
C THR A 329 3.97 -6.52 -20.48
N ARG A 330 2.83 -6.36 -21.16
CA ARG A 330 1.59 -5.84 -20.63
C ARG A 330 0.44 -6.82 -20.87
N ASP A 331 -0.61 -6.73 -20.09
CA ASP A 331 -1.81 -7.57 -20.18
C ASP A 331 -3.11 -6.79 -20.42
N GLY A 332 -3.03 -5.45 -20.55
CA GLY A 332 -4.17 -4.59 -20.87
C GLY A 332 -4.66 -4.76 -22.31
N LYS A 333 -5.96 -4.54 -22.52
CA LYS A 333 -6.62 -4.61 -23.83
C LYS A 333 -7.56 -3.43 -24.00
N ASN A 334 -7.58 -2.86 -25.21
CA ASN A 334 -8.50 -1.77 -25.58
C ASN A 334 -8.48 -0.55 -24.63
N GLY A 335 -7.30 -0.22 -24.06
CA GLY A 335 -7.14 0.89 -23.12
C GLY A 335 -7.61 0.57 -21.69
N ILE A 336 -8.07 -0.65 -21.42
CA ILE A 336 -8.44 -1.12 -20.09
C ILE A 336 -7.21 -1.74 -19.44
N PRO A 337 -6.85 -1.34 -18.21
CA PRO A 337 -5.74 -1.94 -17.47
C PRO A 337 -5.95 -3.43 -17.26
N GLY A 338 -4.88 -4.20 -17.45
CA GLY A 338 -4.89 -5.62 -17.10
C GLY A 338 -4.71 -5.85 -15.60
N LYS A 339 -4.86 -7.10 -15.15
CA LYS A 339 -4.68 -7.46 -13.74
C LYS A 339 -3.30 -7.11 -13.19
N THR A 340 -2.25 -7.28 -14.01
CA THR A 340 -0.87 -6.95 -13.64
C THR A 340 -0.72 -5.45 -13.42
N THR A 341 -1.23 -4.62 -14.35
CA THR A 341 -1.17 -3.15 -14.23
C THR A 341 -1.97 -2.63 -13.02
N MET A 342 -3.11 -3.24 -12.70
CA MET A 342 -3.86 -2.91 -11.49
C MET A 342 -3.07 -3.23 -10.21
N LYS A 343 -2.36 -4.36 -10.16
CA LYS A 343 -1.49 -4.71 -9.02
C LYS A 343 -0.29 -3.76 -8.90
N GLU A 344 0.30 -3.36 -10.02
CA GLU A 344 1.36 -2.35 -10.06
C GLU A 344 0.86 -1.01 -9.50
N ALA A 345 -0.32 -0.56 -9.90
CA ALA A 345 -0.94 0.65 -9.36
C ALA A 345 -1.17 0.55 -7.84
N GLN A 346 -1.68 -0.58 -7.34
CA GLN A 346 -1.84 -0.84 -5.91
C GLN A 346 -0.51 -0.82 -5.16
N LEU A 347 0.56 -1.40 -5.73
CA LEU A 347 1.90 -1.36 -5.15
C LEU A 347 2.45 0.07 -5.08
N ILE A 348 2.29 0.85 -6.14
CA ILE A 348 2.65 2.28 -6.17
C ILE A 348 1.88 3.03 -5.08
N GLY A 349 0.58 2.77 -4.94
CA GLY A 349 -0.25 3.38 -3.90
C GLY A 349 0.22 3.07 -2.48
N ARG A 350 0.63 1.83 -2.23
CA ARG A 350 1.20 1.42 -0.93
C ARG A 350 2.55 2.10 -0.67
N GLY A 351 3.45 2.09 -1.66
CA GLY A 351 4.77 2.74 -1.56
C GLY A 351 4.69 4.25 -1.38
N ALA A 352 3.63 4.87 -1.91
CA ALA A 352 3.42 6.30 -1.79
C ALA A 352 2.85 6.76 -0.44
N ARG A 353 2.45 5.84 0.45
CA ARG A 353 1.91 6.22 1.77
C ARG A 353 2.96 6.94 2.59
N TYR A 354 2.56 8.10 3.14
CA TYR A 354 3.27 8.91 4.11
C TYR A 354 4.71 9.34 3.74
N CYS A 355 5.06 10.53 4.18
CA CYS A 355 6.45 11.03 4.19
C CYS A 355 7.00 10.86 5.61
N PRO A 356 7.91 9.88 5.88
CA PRO A 356 8.23 9.46 7.25
C PRO A 356 9.21 10.38 7.98
N PHE A 357 9.36 11.64 7.59
CA PHE A 357 10.32 12.59 8.18
C PHE A 357 9.74 13.97 8.40
N LYS A 358 10.41 14.75 9.24
CA LYS A 358 10.26 16.20 9.39
C LYS A 358 11.63 16.85 9.60
N THR A 359 11.80 18.08 9.16
CA THR A 359 13.06 18.84 9.30
C THR A 359 12.97 19.95 10.34
N SER A 360 11.78 20.25 10.83
CA SER A 360 11.54 21.17 11.95
C SER A 360 10.36 20.67 12.80
N ASP A 361 10.24 21.17 14.02
CA ASP A 361 9.16 20.78 14.94
C ASP A 361 7.78 21.31 14.52
N GLU A 362 7.75 22.32 13.67
CA GLU A 362 6.54 22.93 13.13
C GLU A 362 5.91 22.09 12.00
N GLN A 363 6.65 21.12 11.47
CA GLN A 363 6.19 20.30 10.35
C GLN A 363 5.50 19.03 10.82
N GLU A 364 4.43 18.66 10.12
CA GLU A 364 3.78 17.36 10.29
C GLU A 364 4.65 16.23 9.69
N LYS A 365 4.99 15.24 10.51
CA LYS A 365 5.93 14.17 10.15
C LYS A 365 5.52 13.43 8.88
N TYR A 366 4.24 13.13 8.72
CA TYR A 366 3.75 12.22 7.69
C TYR A 366 3.20 12.90 6.43
N GLN A 367 3.22 14.22 6.38
CA GLN A 367 2.77 15.00 5.22
C GLN A 367 3.95 15.42 4.34
N ARG A 368 3.69 15.70 3.05
CA ARG A 368 4.63 16.45 2.19
C ARG A 368 4.69 17.91 2.64
N LYS A 369 5.89 18.48 2.62
CA LYS A 369 6.18 19.81 3.13
C LYS A 369 6.52 20.81 2.02
N PHE A 370 7.05 20.30 0.89
CA PHE A 370 7.69 21.13 -0.13
C PHE A 370 6.90 21.21 -1.44
N ASP A 371 5.57 21.02 -1.41
CA ASP A 371 4.72 21.09 -2.61
C ASP A 371 4.76 22.46 -3.29
N SER A 372 4.86 23.54 -2.51
CA SER A 372 4.95 24.92 -2.98
C SER A 372 6.39 25.38 -3.30
N ASP A 373 7.40 24.65 -2.88
CA ASP A 373 8.81 24.93 -3.13
C ASP A 373 9.39 23.92 -4.11
N ILE A 374 9.21 24.21 -5.41
CA ILE A 374 9.54 23.29 -6.51
C ILE A 374 11.04 22.98 -6.57
N ASP A 375 11.87 23.91 -6.17
CA ASP A 375 13.33 23.81 -6.23
C ASP A 375 13.95 23.24 -4.97
N ASN A 376 13.15 22.94 -3.96
CA ASN A 376 13.64 22.38 -2.70
C ASN A 376 14.33 21.02 -2.92
N PRO A 377 15.60 20.87 -2.51
CA PRO A 377 16.34 19.64 -2.72
C PRO A 377 15.72 18.43 -2.00
N LEU A 378 15.01 18.64 -0.90
CA LEU A 378 14.33 17.58 -0.14
C LEU A 378 13.10 17.02 -0.84
N ARG A 379 12.64 17.57 -1.95
CA ARG A 379 11.51 16.98 -2.71
C ARG A 379 11.81 15.56 -3.19
N VAL A 380 13.08 15.21 -3.43
CA VAL A 380 13.46 13.83 -3.74
C VAL A 380 13.11 12.87 -2.59
N CYS A 381 13.14 13.36 -1.36
CA CYS A 381 12.78 12.61 -0.16
C CYS A 381 11.25 12.49 0.06
N GLU A 382 10.46 13.27 -0.67
CA GLU A 382 8.99 13.22 -0.67
C GLU A 382 8.40 12.57 -1.92
N THR A 383 9.25 12.04 -2.79
CA THR A 383 8.84 11.49 -4.09
C THR A 383 9.11 9.99 -4.17
N LEU A 384 8.08 9.23 -4.55
CA LEU A 384 8.19 7.84 -5.01
C LEU A 384 8.40 7.84 -6.52
N TYR A 385 9.46 7.20 -6.97
CA TYR A 385 9.72 7.01 -8.39
C TYR A 385 9.38 5.59 -8.85
N TYR A 386 8.57 5.51 -9.90
CA TYR A 386 8.26 4.27 -10.59
C TYR A 386 9.04 4.21 -11.90
N HIS A 387 10.01 3.31 -11.98
CA HIS A 387 10.91 3.16 -13.12
C HIS A 387 10.37 2.12 -14.09
N CYS A 388 10.03 2.51 -15.30
CA CYS A 388 9.49 1.62 -16.32
C CYS A 388 10.00 1.95 -17.72
N TRP A 389 9.83 0.98 -18.63
CA TRP A 389 10.06 1.18 -20.06
C TRP A 389 9.11 2.24 -20.62
N ASN A 390 9.61 3.04 -21.57
CA ASN A 390 8.85 4.09 -22.24
C ASN A 390 7.92 3.50 -23.32
N GLU A 391 6.90 2.77 -22.93
CA GLU A 391 5.87 2.20 -23.80
C GLU A 391 4.56 2.97 -23.63
N PRO A 392 4.14 3.78 -24.66
CA PRO A 392 3.00 4.71 -24.52
C PRO A 392 1.68 4.05 -24.10
N ARG A 393 1.41 2.83 -24.59
CA ARG A 393 0.16 2.11 -24.25
C ARG A 393 0.17 1.66 -22.81
N TYR A 394 1.29 1.11 -22.35
CA TYR A 394 1.45 0.72 -20.95
C TYR A 394 1.32 1.93 -20.02
N ILE A 395 1.95 3.05 -20.37
CA ILE A 395 1.87 4.29 -19.59
C ILE A 395 0.42 4.79 -19.49
N SER A 396 -0.34 4.72 -20.58
CA SER A 396 -1.76 5.08 -20.57
C SER A 396 -2.59 4.13 -19.69
N GLU A 397 -2.34 2.83 -19.76
CA GLU A 397 -2.99 1.82 -18.92
C GLU A 397 -2.66 2.02 -17.44
N LEU A 398 -1.39 2.28 -17.11
CA LEU A 398 -0.96 2.57 -15.74
C LEU A 398 -1.63 3.84 -15.20
N HIS A 399 -1.71 4.90 -16.02
CA HIS A 399 -2.39 6.13 -15.65
C HIS A 399 -3.88 5.88 -15.34
N THR A 400 -4.56 5.10 -16.20
CA THR A 400 -5.95 4.69 -15.97
C THR A 400 -6.09 3.88 -14.68
N ALA A 401 -5.20 2.91 -14.44
CA ALA A 401 -5.21 2.13 -13.21
C ALA A 401 -5.00 3.00 -11.95
N LEU A 402 -4.09 3.97 -12.01
CA LEU A 402 -3.87 4.94 -10.92
C LEU A 402 -5.07 5.84 -10.67
N GLN A 403 -5.85 6.18 -11.73
CA GLN A 403 -7.11 6.89 -11.60
C GLN A 403 -8.21 6.03 -10.98
N GLU A 404 -8.33 4.77 -11.41
CA GLU A 404 -9.33 3.83 -10.88
C GLU A 404 -9.15 3.58 -9.38
N ILE A 405 -7.91 3.48 -8.90
CA ILE A 405 -7.64 3.35 -7.46
C ILE A 405 -7.64 4.69 -6.71
N GLY A 406 -7.92 5.81 -7.39
CA GLY A 406 -8.07 7.13 -6.78
C GLY A 406 -6.76 7.85 -6.41
N ILE A 407 -5.61 7.38 -6.88
CA ILE A 407 -4.31 8.05 -6.66
C ILE A 407 -4.15 9.27 -7.55
N VAL A 408 -4.51 9.14 -8.81
CA VAL A 408 -4.53 10.27 -9.75
C VAL A 408 -5.97 10.80 -9.79
N PRO A 409 -6.18 12.12 -9.65
CA PRO A 409 -7.52 12.67 -9.74
C PRO A 409 -8.14 12.37 -11.09
N ASN A 410 -9.38 11.93 -11.06
CA ASN A 410 -10.16 11.78 -12.27
C ASN A 410 -10.61 13.19 -12.69
N ASN A 411 -10.01 13.75 -13.76
CA ASN A 411 -10.34 15.08 -14.27
C ASN A 411 -11.72 15.14 -14.97
N THR A 412 -12.50 14.07 -14.88
CA THR A 412 -13.88 14.08 -15.38
C THR A 412 -14.77 14.80 -14.38
N VAL A 413 -15.22 15.98 -14.75
CA VAL A 413 -16.30 16.67 -14.04
C VAL A 413 -17.62 16.11 -14.60
N THR A 414 -18.38 15.41 -13.75
CA THR A 414 -19.74 15.02 -14.11
C THR A 414 -20.61 16.27 -13.99
N VAL A 415 -20.90 16.89 -15.11
CA VAL A 415 -21.87 17.99 -15.16
C VAL A 415 -23.25 17.38 -15.37
N LYS A 416 -24.10 17.48 -14.36
CA LYS A 416 -25.50 17.08 -14.48
C LYS A 416 -26.27 18.20 -15.16
N TYR A 417 -26.59 18.01 -16.43
CA TYR A 417 -27.48 18.93 -17.13
C TYR A 417 -28.93 18.54 -16.84
N GLU A 418 -29.67 19.46 -16.28
CA GLU A 418 -31.11 19.33 -16.17
C GLU A 418 -31.77 20.09 -17.32
N LEU A 419 -32.80 19.49 -17.90
CA LEU A 419 -33.60 20.16 -18.90
C LEU A 419 -34.32 21.34 -18.25
N LYS A 420 -34.30 22.49 -18.92
CA LYS A 420 -35.03 23.65 -18.46
C LYS A 420 -36.52 23.32 -18.34
N GLU A 421 -37.17 23.82 -17.30
CA GLU A 421 -38.61 23.57 -17.06
C GLU A 421 -39.50 24.02 -18.22
N ASP A 422 -39.15 25.13 -18.84
CA ASP A 422 -39.85 25.64 -20.05
C ASP A 422 -39.80 24.63 -21.20
N PHE A 423 -38.63 23.97 -21.40
CA PHE A 423 -38.48 22.93 -22.41
C PHE A 423 -39.28 21.66 -22.10
N LYS A 424 -39.41 21.30 -20.84
CA LYS A 424 -40.24 20.15 -20.41
C LYS A 424 -41.73 20.39 -20.69
N GLN A 425 -42.15 21.65 -20.81
CA GLN A 425 -43.52 22.04 -21.18
C GLN A 425 -43.72 22.13 -22.70
N ASP A 426 -42.65 22.16 -23.49
CA ASP A 426 -42.71 22.24 -24.93
C ASP A 426 -43.32 20.98 -25.55
N ASP A 427 -44.04 21.18 -26.67
CA ASP A 427 -44.71 20.10 -27.38
C ASP A 427 -43.71 19.11 -28.00
N ILE A 428 -42.53 19.58 -28.39
CA ILE A 428 -41.42 18.74 -28.87
C ILE A 428 -40.95 17.76 -27.79
N TYR A 429 -40.89 18.21 -26.52
CA TYR A 429 -40.51 17.34 -25.44
C TYR A 429 -41.59 16.33 -25.09
N LYS A 430 -42.85 16.73 -25.12
CA LYS A 430 -43.99 15.87 -24.74
C LYS A 430 -44.37 14.88 -25.86
N ASN A 431 -44.25 15.24 -27.11
CA ASN A 431 -44.77 14.49 -28.23
C ASN A 431 -43.72 14.18 -29.31
N GLY A 432 -42.47 14.62 -29.14
CA GLY A 432 -41.38 14.38 -30.08
C GLY A 432 -40.85 12.94 -29.99
N TYR A 433 -40.34 12.44 -31.11
CA TYR A 433 -39.69 11.13 -31.20
C TYR A 433 -38.21 11.33 -31.46
N VAL A 434 -37.37 10.55 -30.76
CA VAL A 434 -35.93 10.49 -30.98
C VAL A 434 -35.58 9.17 -31.64
N PHE A 435 -34.95 9.24 -32.83
CA PHE A 435 -34.41 8.05 -33.46
C PHE A 435 -33.06 7.68 -32.82
N VAL A 436 -32.98 6.50 -32.24
CA VAL A 436 -31.73 5.94 -31.68
C VAL A 436 -31.27 4.83 -32.61
N ASN A 437 -30.08 4.99 -33.22
CA ASN A 437 -29.45 3.91 -33.96
C ASN A 437 -28.81 2.91 -32.96
N GLU A 438 -29.31 1.69 -32.95
CA GLU A 438 -28.60 0.60 -32.26
C GLU A 438 -27.32 0.23 -33.03
N ARG A 439 -26.19 0.17 -32.32
CA ARG A 439 -24.96 -0.38 -32.88
C ARG A 439 -25.12 -1.86 -33.04
N ILE A 440 -25.26 -2.34 -34.27
CA ILE A 440 -25.19 -3.75 -34.62
C ILE A 440 -23.71 -4.16 -34.52
N LEU A 441 -23.36 -4.99 -33.53
CA LEU A 441 -22.06 -5.64 -33.48
C LEU A 441 -21.98 -6.62 -34.64
N LYS A 442 -21.05 -6.40 -35.58
CA LYS A 442 -20.75 -7.40 -36.61
C LYS A 442 -20.19 -8.64 -35.89
N SER A 443 -20.88 -9.77 -36.11
CA SER A 443 -20.42 -11.11 -35.71
C SER A 443 -19.12 -11.50 -36.40
#